data_931fb47b6d85956f2726e45991591800
#
_entry.id   931fb47b6d85956f2726e45991591800
#
_cell.length_a   1.000
_cell.length_b   1.000
_cell.length_c   1.000
_cell.angle_alpha   90.00
_cell.angle_beta   90.00
_cell.angle_gamma   90.00
#
_symmetry.space_group_name_H-M   'P 1'
#
loop_
_entity.id
_entity.type
_entity.pdbx_description
1 polymer ?
#
loop_
_entity_poly.entity_id
_entity_poly.type
_entity_poly.pdbx_seq_one_letter_code
_entity_poly.pdbx_strand_id
1 'polypeptide(L)'
;AAFSKDTGLSSFINDVEQYYSGADVVTFSFDHQKARMDKGDIKKKDIIFNYRYAGGDVTVYEMTGKQLKEYMEWSANYFDTIQPGDTEYRYNAERKKSKYVTYDIFGGVNYKIDLRNPQGSKVVDLTLADGKPVTDDMKLKVGMNSYRFAQLNGKGGIWEGQQIPVLWESKVAMGREKGTIQNMMIDYITNVKKGKIDGQSHNRWEIIGLN
;
A
#
# COMPACT_ATOMS: atom_id res chain seq x y z
N ALA A 1 -16.14 -0.30 0.39
CA ALA A 1 -15.41 -0.85 1.54
C ALA A 1 -13.93 -1.01 1.25
N ALA A 2 -13.52 -1.45 0.06
CA ALA A 2 -12.10 -1.66 -0.27
C ALA A 2 -11.23 -0.37 -0.24
N PHE A 3 -11.85 0.79 -0.17
CA PHE A 3 -11.17 2.09 -0.22
C PHE A 3 -11.24 2.88 1.08
N SER A 4 -11.91 2.36 2.11
CA SER A 4 -12.05 3.06 3.39
C SER A 4 -11.58 2.25 4.58
N LYS A 5 -11.26 0.99 4.38
CA LYS A 5 -10.73 0.10 5.42
C LYS A 5 -10.04 -1.12 4.83
N ASP A 6 -9.25 -1.78 5.65
CA ASP A 6 -8.63 -3.05 5.31
C ASP A 6 -9.69 -4.11 4.97
N THR A 7 -9.43 -4.85 3.90
CA THR A 7 -10.30 -5.92 3.39
C THR A 7 -9.48 -7.19 3.17
N GLY A 8 -10.14 -8.32 2.97
CA GLY A 8 -9.46 -9.55 2.61
C GLY A 8 -8.62 -9.42 1.34
N LEU A 9 -9.05 -8.59 0.38
CA LEU A 9 -8.27 -8.33 -0.84
C LEU A 9 -7.00 -7.52 -0.58
N SER A 10 -7.09 -6.43 0.20
CA SER A 10 -5.90 -5.62 0.53
C SER A 10 -4.93 -6.41 1.40
N SER A 11 -5.44 -7.14 2.38
CA SER A 11 -4.62 -8.03 3.21
C SER A 11 -3.92 -9.10 2.37
N PHE A 12 -4.62 -9.72 1.43
CA PHE A 12 -4.04 -10.72 0.52
C PHE A 12 -2.89 -10.16 -0.33
N ILE A 13 -3.05 -8.98 -0.93
CA ILE A 13 -1.98 -8.38 -1.74
C ILE A 13 -0.78 -8.04 -0.85
N ASN A 14 -1.01 -7.47 0.33
CA ASN A 14 0.04 -7.19 1.30
C ASN A 14 0.77 -8.46 1.76
N ASP A 15 0.04 -9.55 2.03
CA ASP A 15 0.63 -10.83 2.40
C ASP A 15 1.54 -11.39 1.32
N VAL A 16 1.12 -11.29 0.06
CA VAL A 16 1.93 -11.70 -1.10
C VAL A 16 3.24 -10.91 -1.14
N GLU A 17 3.15 -9.59 -1.07
CA GLU A 17 4.33 -8.73 -1.13
C GLU A 17 5.28 -8.99 0.05
N GLN A 18 4.77 -9.14 1.28
CA GLN A 18 5.59 -9.45 2.45
C GLN A 18 6.24 -10.83 2.37
N TYR A 19 5.50 -11.83 1.89
CA TYR A 19 6.02 -13.20 1.78
C TYR A 19 7.26 -13.26 0.88
N TYR A 20 7.21 -12.65 -0.30
CA TYR A 20 8.33 -12.73 -1.24
C TYR A 20 9.47 -11.77 -0.90
N SER A 21 9.16 -10.59 -0.39
CA SER A 21 10.15 -9.56 -0.11
C SER A 21 10.82 -9.67 1.26
N GLY A 22 10.13 -10.27 2.24
CA GLY A 22 10.57 -10.27 3.63
C GLY A 22 10.58 -8.87 4.26
N ALA A 23 9.90 -7.89 3.66
CA ALA A 23 9.87 -6.53 4.16
C ALA A 23 9.03 -6.40 5.44
N ASP A 24 9.38 -5.44 6.29
CA ASP A 24 8.61 -5.10 7.49
C ASP A 24 7.29 -4.44 7.13
N VAL A 25 7.33 -3.56 6.14
CA VAL A 25 6.19 -2.81 5.61
C VAL A 25 6.17 -2.97 4.10
N VAL A 26 4.99 -3.19 3.52
CA VAL A 26 4.79 -3.23 2.07
C VAL A 26 3.70 -2.26 1.66
N THR A 27 3.71 -1.82 0.42
CA THR A 27 2.72 -0.86 -0.07
C THR A 27 2.29 -1.17 -1.49
N PHE A 28 1.02 -0.95 -1.75
CA PHE A 28 0.46 -0.95 -3.09
C PHE A 28 -0.70 0.04 -3.18
N SER A 29 -1.16 0.35 -4.38
CA SER A 29 -2.41 1.10 -4.59
C SER A 29 -3.32 0.36 -5.56
N PHE A 30 -4.63 0.47 -5.34
CA PHE A 30 -5.58 0.14 -6.37
C PHE A 30 -5.59 1.22 -7.45
N ASP A 31 -5.74 0.83 -8.69
CA ASP A 31 -5.82 1.77 -9.82
C ASP A 31 -7.26 2.15 -10.18
N HIS A 32 -8.26 1.56 -9.51
CA HIS A 32 -9.67 1.87 -9.69
C HIS A 32 -10.51 1.49 -8.46
N GLN A 33 -11.67 2.14 -8.32
CA GLN A 33 -12.55 1.96 -7.15
C GLN A 33 -13.45 0.69 -7.21
N LYS A 34 -13.31 -0.14 -8.24
CA LYS A 34 -14.09 -1.37 -8.40
C LYS A 34 -13.35 -2.63 -7.98
N ALA A 35 -12.18 -2.47 -7.35
CA ALA A 35 -11.37 -3.61 -6.89
C ALA A 35 -12.17 -4.50 -5.95
N ARG A 36 -12.29 -5.76 -6.31
CA ARG A 36 -12.99 -6.79 -5.54
C ARG A 36 -12.58 -8.18 -6.00
N MET A 37 -12.64 -9.12 -5.09
CA MET A 37 -12.51 -10.53 -5.38
C MET A 37 -13.63 -11.26 -4.65
N ASP A 38 -14.57 -11.80 -5.41
CA ASP A 38 -15.73 -12.50 -4.85
C ASP A 38 -15.35 -13.93 -4.44
N LYS A 39 -16.15 -14.53 -3.55
CA LYS A 39 -16.00 -15.93 -3.15
C LYS A 39 -16.24 -16.86 -4.35
N GLY A 40 -15.38 -17.82 -4.54
CA GLY A 40 -15.47 -18.82 -5.61
C GLY A 40 -14.12 -19.08 -6.28
N ASP A 41 -14.15 -19.56 -7.51
CA ASP A 41 -12.96 -19.84 -8.30
C ASP A 41 -12.24 -18.55 -8.70
N ILE A 42 -10.97 -18.44 -8.35
CA ILE A 42 -10.10 -17.33 -8.73
C ILE A 42 -9.44 -17.65 -10.07
N LYS A 43 -9.67 -16.80 -11.05
CA LYS A 43 -9.08 -16.89 -12.38
C LYS A 43 -8.00 -15.82 -12.57
N LYS A 44 -7.08 -16.04 -13.50
CA LYS A 44 -6.04 -15.05 -13.84
C LYS A 44 -6.62 -13.67 -14.13
N LYS A 45 -7.79 -13.59 -14.78
CA LYS A 45 -8.47 -12.32 -15.04
C LYS A 45 -8.85 -11.55 -13.77
N ASP A 46 -9.15 -12.25 -12.68
CA ASP A 46 -9.51 -11.62 -11.41
C ASP A 46 -8.28 -10.97 -10.76
N ILE A 47 -7.12 -11.60 -10.88
CA ILE A 47 -5.83 -11.02 -10.47
C ILE A 47 -5.54 -9.75 -11.29
N ILE A 48 -5.62 -9.85 -12.63
CA ILE A 48 -5.37 -8.72 -13.53
C ILE A 48 -6.38 -7.58 -13.28
N PHE A 49 -7.64 -7.89 -13.02
CA PHE A 49 -8.64 -6.88 -12.71
C PHE A 49 -8.32 -6.09 -11.45
N ASN A 50 -7.79 -6.74 -10.42
CA ASN A 50 -7.49 -6.10 -9.13
C ASN A 50 -6.11 -5.44 -9.08
N TYR A 51 -5.18 -5.84 -9.93
CA TYR A 51 -3.85 -5.23 -10.09
C TYR A 51 -3.50 -5.16 -11.57
N ARG A 52 -3.86 -4.06 -12.23
CA ARG A 52 -3.76 -3.93 -13.70
C ARG A 52 -2.37 -3.58 -14.21
N TYR A 53 -1.48 -3.11 -13.36
CA TYR A 53 -0.12 -2.76 -13.75
C TYR A 53 0.73 -4.03 -13.94
N ALA A 54 0.72 -4.59 -15.15
CA ALA A 54 1.38 -5.86 -15.47
C ALA A 54 2.90 -5.87 -15.19
N GLY A 55 3.56 -4.73 -15.29
CA GLY A 55 5.00 -4.56 -15.02
C GLY A 55 5.34 -4.25 -13.56
N GLY A 56 4.34 -4.19 -12.66
CA GLY A 56 4.55 -3.84 -11.27
C GLY A 56 5.50 -4.80 -10.56
N ASP A 57 6.45 -4.24 -9.83
CA ASP A 57 7.46 -4.95 -9.04
C ASP A 57 7.32 -4.64 -7.55
N VAL A 58 8.09 -5.34 -6.74
CA VAL A 58 8.36 -4.97 -5.36
C VAL A 58 9.86 -4.76 -5.21
N THR A 59 10.25 -3.57 -4.80
CA THR A 59 11.62 -3.24 -4.42
C THR A 59 11.63 -2.87 -2.94
N VAL A 60 12.56 -3.43 -2.19
CA VAL A 60 12.71 -3.17 -0.76
C VAL A 60 13.80 -2.13 -0.55
N TYR A 61 13.45 -1.08 0.18
CA TYR A 61 14.32 0.03 0.55
C TYR A 61 14.55 0.04 2.06
N GLU A 62 15.74 0.47 2.49
CA GLU A 62 15.98 0.78 3.90
C GLU A 62 15.51 2.19 4.18
N MET A 63 14.47 2.31 5.01
CA MET A 63 13.89 3.59 5.40
C MET A 63 13.92 3.78 6.91
N THR A 64 13.97 5.04 7.32
CA THR A 64 13.70 5.41 8.72
C THR A 64 12.19 5.43 8.99
N GLY A 65 11.80 5.32 10.25
CA GLY A 65 10.41 5.50 10.66
C GLY A 65 9.88 6.88 10.26
N LYS A 66 10.72 7.91 10.29
CA LYS A 66 10.38 9.26 9.82
C LYS A 66 10.02 9.26 8.32
N GLN A 67 10.85 8.63 7.48
CA GLN A 67 10.57 8.53 6.04
C GLN A 67 9.29 7.75 5.76
N LEU A 68 9.01 6.68 6.50
CA LEU A 68 7.74 5.95 6.39
C LEU A 68 6.55 6.86 6.74
N LYS A 69 6.61 7.60 7.83
CA LYS A 69 5.56 8.56 8.22
C LYS A 69 5.33 9.64 7.17
N GLU A 70 6.40 10.20 6.62
CA GLU A 70 6.33 11.17 5.52
C GLU A 70 5.60 10.58 4.29
N TYR A 71 5.91 9.34 3.94
CA TYR A 71 5.24 8.65 2.86
C TYR A 71 3.75 8.39 3.15
N MET A 72 3.44 7.92 4.35
CA MET A 72 2.06 7.66 4.74
C MET A 72 1.22 8.94 4.74
N GLU A 73 1.76 10.06 5.22
CA GLU A 73 1.10 11.36 5.16
C GLU A 73 0.96 11.87 3.72
N TRP A 74 1.99 11.71 2.89
CA TRP A 74 1.89 12.01 1.47
C TRP A 74 0.75 11.22 0.80
N SER A 75 0.63 9.95 1.12
CA SER A 75 -0.46 9.10 0.63
C SER A 75 -1.82 9.58 1.14
N ALA A 76 -1.95 9.84 2.44
CA ALA A 76 -3.18 10.33 3.07
C ALA A 76 -3.64 11.69 2.54
N ASN A 77 -2.71 12.51 2.02
CA ASN A 77 -3.02 13.80 1.37
C ASN A 77 -3.83 13.67 0.07
N TYR A 78 -4.14 12.46 -0.38
CA TYR A 78 -5.14 12.22 -1.41
C TYR A 78 -6.53 12.72 -0.98
N PHE A 79 -6.81 12.69 0.31
CA PHE A 79 -8.05 13.18 0.89
C PHE A 79 -7.85 14.57 1.49
N ASP A 80 -8.81 15.46 1.27
CA ASP A 80 -8.88 16.73 1.99
C ASP A 80 -9.45 16.52 3.40
N THR A 81 -9.24 17.54 4.25
CA THR A 81 -9.86 17.59 5.56
C THR A 81 -11.37 17.77 5.41
N ILE A 82 -12.14 16.90 6.06
CA ILE A 82 -13.60 17.00 6.09
C ILE A 82 -14.04 18.26 6.84
N GLN A 83 -15.20 18.76 6.44
CA GLN A 83 -15.83 19.91 7.06
C GLN A 83 -17.09 19.51 7.83
N PRO A 84 -17.52 20.27 8.83
CA PRO A 84 -18.79 20.00 9.52
C PRO A 84 -19.95 19.84 8.53
N GLY A 85 -20.68 18.73 8.63
CA GLY A 85 -21.80 18.40 7.74
C GLY A 85 -21.44 17.62 6.47
N ASP A 86 -20.18 17.32 6.24
CA ASP A 86 -19.78 16.43 5.14
C ASP A 86 -20.30 15.01 5.37
N THR A 87 -20.90 14.45 4.33
CA THR A 87 -21.39 13.07 4.27
C THR A 87 -20.57 12.19 3.32
N GLU A 88 -19.64 12.81 2.58
CA GLU A 88 -18.78 12.16 1.61
C GLU A 88 -17.33 12.61 1.78
N TYR A 89 -16.41 11.78 1.31
CA TYR A 89 -14.99 12.12 1.28
C TYR A 89 -14.72 13.33 0.37
N ARG A 90 -13.91 14.27 0.87
CA ARG A 90 -13.31 15.33 0.05
C ARG A 90 -11.97 14.85 -0.48
N TYR A 91 -11.67 15.20 -1.72
CA TYR A 91 -10.44 14.79 -2.39
C TYR A 91 -9.59 16.00 -2.72
N ASN A 92 -8.29 15.90 -2.46
CA ASN A 92 -7.32 16.90 -2.86
C ASN A 92 -7.33 17.04 -4.39
N ALA A 93 -7.64 18.25 -4.88
CA ALA A 93 -7.83 18.52 -6.30
C ALA A 93 -6.56 18.20 -7.12
N GLU A 94 -5.38 18.52 -6.59
CA GLU A 94 -4.11 18.26 -7.27
C GLU A 94 -3.83 16.76 -7.41
N ARG A 95 -4.15 16.00 -6.39
CA ARG A 95 -3.98 14.53 -6.38
C ARG A 95 -5.06 13.84 -7.24
N LYS A 96 -6.26 14.38 -7.28
CA LYS A 96 -7.38 13.83 -8.04
C LYS A 96 -7.28 14.07 -9.56
N LYS A 97 -6.38 14.92 -10.03
CA LYS A 97 -6.11 15.11 -11.47
C LYS A 97 -5.70 13.80 -12.15
N SER A 98 -5.10 12.86 -11.43
CA SER A 98 -4.87 11.52 -11.94
C SER A 98 -6.20 10.77 -12.09
N LYS A 99 -6.35 10.06 -13.20
CA LYS A 99 -7.49 9.14 -13.43
C LYS A 99 -7.46 7.90 -12.53
N TYR A 100 -6.38 7.69 -11.78
CA TYR A 100 -6.18 6.57 -10.89
C TYR A 100 -6.31 6.99 -9.43
N VAL A 101 -6.65 6.05 -8.56
CA VAL A 101 -6.50 6.22 -7.12
C VAL A 101 -5.02 6.38 -6.81
N THR A 102 -4.67 7.45 -6.11
CA THR A 102 -3.27 7.82 -5.85
C THR A 102 -2.88 7.77 -4.37
N TYR A 103 -3.71 7.16 -3.52
CA TYR A 103 -3.29 6.80 -2.18
C TYR A 103 -2.89 5.34 -2.12
N ASP A 104 -1.92 5.06 -1.26
CA ASP A 104 -1.34 3.74 -1.11
C ASP A 104 -1.84 3.07 0.17
N ILE A 105 -1.93 1.76 0.14
CA ILE A 105 -2.32 0.91 1.26
C ILE A 105 -1.05 0.29 1.82
N PHE A 106 -0.90 0.32 3.15
CA PHE A 106 0.29 -0.16 3.84
C PHE A 106 -0.01 -1.45 4.59
N GLY A 107 0.77 -2.50 4.31
CA GLY A 107 0.76 -3.76 5.05
C GLY A 107 1.91 -3.84 6.03
N GLY A 108 1.75 -4.63 7.10
CA GLY A 108 2.75 -4.78 8.17
C GLY A 108 2.70 -3.71 9.25
N VAL A 109 1.80 -2.76 9.12
CA VAL A 109 1.53 -1.70 10.12
C VAL A 109 0.04 -1.61 10.43
N ASN A 110 -0.28 -1.12 11.63
CA ASN A 110 -1.63 -0.74 12.01
C ASN A 110 -1.70 0.78 12.01
N TYR A 111 -2.77 1.35 11.44
CA TYR A 111 -2.94 2.80 11.39
C TYR A 111 -4.38 3.20 11.07
N LYS A 112 -4.68 4.48 11.32
CA LYS A 112 -5.91 5.11 10.85
C LYS A 112 -5.58 6.36 10.06
N ILE A 113 -6.43 6.71 9.12
CA ILE A 113 -6.39 8.01 8.43
C ILE A 113 -7.58 8.82 8.96
N ASP A 114 -7.28 9.79 9.82
CA ASP A 114 -8.30 10.67 10.41
C ASP A 114 -8.49 11.92 9.55
N LEU A 115 -9.60 11.97 8.83
CA LEU A 115 -9.90 13.04 7.90
C LEU A 115 -10.27 14.37 8.58
N ARG A 116 -10.49 14.36 9.90
CA ARG A 116 -10.72 15.60 10.67
C ARG A 116 -9.43 16.40 10.86
N ASN A 117 -8.30 15.72 10.78
CA ASN A 117 -6.99 16.33 10.96
C ASN A 117 -6.53 17.08 9.70
N PRO A 118 -5.69 18.12 9.87
CA PRO A 118 -5.14 18.83 8.73
C PRO A 118 -4.19 17.96 7.90
N GLN A 119 -3.86 18.43 6.70
CA GLN A 119 -2.85 17.82 5.84
C GLN A 119 -1.52 17.68 6.60
N GLY A 120 -0.87 16.52 6.46
CA GLY A 120 0.38 16.19 7.15
C GLY A 120 0.22 15.63 8.57
N SER A 121 -1.01 15.51 9.09
CA SER A 121 -1.31 14.98 10.42
C SER A 121 -2.49 14.00 10.43
N LYS A 122 -2.80 13.41 9.27
CA LYS A 122 -3.96 12.51 9.13
C LYS A 122 -3.68 11.09 9.59
N VAL A 123 -2.44 10.64 9.57
CA VAL A 123 -2.07 9.28 9.99
C VAL A 123 -1.95 9.24 11.51
N VAL A 124 -2.79 8.44 12.16
CA VAL A 124 -2.84 8.30 13.60
C VAL A 124 -2.77 6.83 14.02
N ASP A 125 -2.45 6.58 15.28
CA ASP A 125 -2.37 5.24 15.87
C ASP A 125 -1.40 4.31 15.11
N LEU A 126 -0.31 4.85 14.55
CA LEU A 126 0.65 4.09 13.75
C LEU A 126 1.53 3.21 14.64
N THR A 127 1.40 1.90 14.41
CA THR A 127 2.26 0.87 15.03
C THR A 127 2.74 -0.13 14.00
N LEU A 128 3.81 -0.87 14.31
CA LEU A 128 4.12 -2.11 13.61
C LEU A 128 3.03 -3.16 13.86
N ALA A 129 3.06 -4.25 13.12
CA ALA A 129 2.08 -5.33 13.23
C ALA A 129 1.98 -5.93 14.65
N ASP A 130 3.07 -5.92 15.42
CA ASP A 130 3.15 -6.39 16.80
C ASP A 130 2.66 -5.36 17.84
N GLY A 131 2.22 -4.19 17.41
CA GLY A 131 1.73 -3.12 18.27
C GLY A 131 2.79 -2.14 18.76
N LYS A 132 4.08 -2.33 18.42
CA LYS A 132 5.14 -1.39 18.79
C LYS A 132 4.98 -0.08 18.01
N PRO A 133 5.06 1.09 18.68
CA PRO A 133 5.04 2.38 17.99
C PRO A 133 6.17 2.48 16.97
N VAL A 134 5.90 3.10 15.82
CA VAL A 134 6.93 3.46 14.86
C VAL A 134 7.61 4.75 15.32
N THR A 135 8.91 4.67 15.62
CA THR A 135 9.73 5.82 16.01
C THR A 135 10.49 6.37 14.81
N ASP A 136 10.86 7.65 14.85
CA ASP A 136 11.48 8.34 13.70
C ASP A 136 12.86 7.76 13.32
N ASP A 137 13.62 7.27 14.28
CA ASP A 137 14.96 6.69 14.10
C ASP A 137 14.97 5.19 13.79
N MET A 138 13.82 4.55 13.84
CA MET A 138 13.67 3.12 13.55
C MET A 138 14.09 2.83 12.10
N LYS A 139 14.88 1.78 11.89
CA LYS A 139 15.23 1.30 10.56
C LYS A 139 14.27 0.22 10.13
N LEU A 140 13.64 0.40 8.97
CA LEU A 140 12.61 -0.46 8.44
C LEU A 140 12.94 -0.89 7.00
N LYS A 141 12.61 -2.11 6.67
CA LYS A 141 12.58 -2.62 5.30
C LYS A 141 11.20 -2.33 4.71
N VAL A 142 11.13 -1.44 3.73
CA VAL A 142 9.87 -1.03 3.10
C VAL A 142 9.84 -1.46 1.64
N GLY A 143 8.92 -2.36 1.32
CA GLY A 143 8.69 -2.85 -0.03
C GLY A 143 7.64 -2.01 -0.74
N MET A 144 7.98 -1.52 -1.93
CA MET A 144 7.08 -0.75 -2.77
C MET A 144 7.39 -0.93 -4.25
N ASN A 145 6.47 -0.51 -5.09
CA ASN A 145 6.69 -0.44 -6.52
C ASN A 145 7.78 0.60 -6.83
N SER A 146 8.76 0.22 -7.66
CA SER A 146 9.88 1.08 -8.03
C SER A 146 9.45 2.36 -8.76
N TYR A 147 8.36 2.31 -9.50
CA TYR A 147 7.78 3.50 -10.14
C TYR A 147 7.27 4.51 -9.09
N ARG A 148 6.59 4.04 -8.05
CA ARG A 148 6.17 4.89 -6.93
C ARG A 148 7.37 5.49 -6.20
N PHE A 149 8.39 4.69 -5.94
CA PHE A 149 9.62 5.20 -5.33
C PHE A 149 10.27 6.30 -6.17
N ALA A 150 10.39 6.09 -7.49
CA ALA A 150 10.95 7.10 -8.40
C ALA A 150 10.14 8.42 -8.37
N GLN A 151 8.83 8.35 -8.22
CA GLN A 151 7.98 9.53 -8.05
C GLN A 151 8.28 10.27 -6.75
N LEU A 152 8.47 9.56 -5.64
CA LEU A 152 8.70 10.15 -4.32
C LEU A 152 10.14 10.66 -4.10
N ASN A 153 11.12 10.02 -4.72
CA ASN A 153 12.54 10.36 -4.61
C ASN A 153 13.04 11.25 -5.76
N GLY A 154 12.26 11.36 -6.83
CA GLY A 154 12.57 12.21 -7.98
C GLY A 154 12.33 13.70 -7.70
N LYS A 155 12.54 14.51 -8.74
CA LYS A 155 12.35 15.97 -8.67
C LYS A 155 10.94 16.34 -8.22
N GLY A 156 10.84 17.14 -7.17
CA GLY A 156 9.57 17.56 -6.58
C GLY A 156 8.93 16.52 -5.65
N GLY A 157 9.54 15.36 -5.48
CA GLY A 157 9.08 14.34 -4.55
C GLY A 157 9.48 14.62 -3.11
N ILE A 158 8.80 13.96 -2.17
CA ILE A 158 9.02 14.16 -0.72
C ILE A 158 10.41 13.75 -0.25
N TRP A 159 11.11 12.91 -1.00
CA TRP A 159 12.46 12.43 -0.72
C TRP A 159 13.48 12.90 -1.76
N GLU A 160 13.19 14.00 -2.47
CA GLU A 160 14.12 14.54 -3.45
C GLU A 160 15.52 14.75 -2.84
N GLY A 161 16.55 14.21 -3.51
CA GLY A 161 17.93 14.30 -3.07
C GLY A 161 18.32 13.40 -1.91
N GLN A 162 17.41 12.64 -1.32
CA GLN A 162 17.75 11.69 -0.26
C GLN A 162 18.33 10.40 -0.84
N GLN A 163 19.37 9.88 -0.16
CA GLN A 163 19.98 8.58 -0.49
C GLN A 163 19.26 7.50 0.33
N ILE A 164 18.43 6.70 -0.34
CA ILE A 164 17.67 5.61 0.29
C ILE A 164 18.16 4.28 -0.28
N PRO A 165 18.83 3.42 0.50
CA PRO A 165 19.42 2.18 0.01
C PRO A 165 18.38 1.20 -0.53
N VAL A 166 18.67 0.55 -1.66
CA VAL A 166 17.94 -0.60 -2.17
C VAL A 166 18.51 -1.86 -1.54
N LEU A 167 17.66 -2.68 -0.94
CA LEU A 167 18.04 -3.94 -0.29
C LEU A 167 17.70 -5.18 -1.12
N TRP A 168 16.61 -5.12 -1.88
CA TRP A 168 16.13 -6.26 -2.66
C TRP A 168 15.19 -5.79 -3.79
N GLU A 169 15.20 -6.51 -4.90
CA GLU A 169 14.35 -6.25 -6.05
C GLU A 169 13.75 -7.56 -6.56
N SER A 170 12.43 -7.63 -6.63
CA SER A 170 11.72 -8.86 -7.02
C SER A 170 12.11 -9.36 -8.40
N LYS A 171 12.28 -8.47 -9.38
CA LYS A 171 12.65 -8.83 -10.75
C LYS A 171 14.09 -9.30 -10.90
N VAL A 172 14.98 -8.87 -10.00
CA VAL A 172 16.36 -9.36 -9.95
C VAL A 172 16.41 -10.72 -9.28
N ALA A 173 15.76 -10.85 -8.11
CA ALA A 173 15.80 -12.06 -7.31
C ALA A 173 15.03 -13.23 -7.93
N MET A 174 13.89 -12.97 -8.56
CA MET A 174 12.96 -13.99 -9.06
C MET A 174 12.93 -14.08 -10.60
N GLY A 175 13.56 -13.15 -11.30
CA GLY A 175 13.47 -12.99 -12.74
C GLY A 175 12.37 -12.00 -13.16
N ARG A 176 12.55 -11.39 -14.33
CA ARG A 176 11.69 -10.29 -14.82
C ARG A 176 10.21 -10.61 -14.84
N GLU A 177 9.87 -11.81 -15.26
CA GLU A 177 8.48 -12.24 -15.38
C GLU A 177 7.90 -12.68 -14.02
N LYS A 178 8.60 -13.56 -13.32
CA LYS A 178 8.16 -14.10 -12.02
C LYS A 178 8.13 -13.04 -10.92
N GLY A 179 8.99 -12.02 -11.00
CA GLY A 179 9.09 -10.94 -10.04
C GLY A 179 8.05 -9.83 -10.23
N THR A 180 7.03 -10.02 -11.05
CA THR A 180 5.88 -9.09 -11.11
C THR A 180 4.86 -9.42 -10.02
N ILE A 181 4.19 -8.39 -9.51
CA ILE A 181 3.16 -8.57 -8.45
C ILE A 181 2.07 -9.53 -8.92
N GLN A 182 1.59 -9.41 -10.16
CA GLN A 182 0.58 -10.33 -10.69
C GLN A 182 1.05 -11.78 -10.65
N ASN A 183 2.27 -12.07 -11.08
CA ASN A 183 2.79 -13.44 -11.07
C ASN A 183 3.11 -13.94 -9.67
N MET A 184 3.57 -13.07 -8.76
CA MET A 184 3.72 -13.42 -7.35
C MET A 184 2.37 -13.76 -6.70
N MET A 185 1.30 -13.02 -7.00
CA MET A 185 -0.06 -13.35 -6.51
C MET A 185 -0.50 -14.75 -6.99
N ILE A 186 -0.29 -15.06 -8.27
CA ILE A 186 -0.64 -16.36 -8.85
C ILE A 186 0.19 -17.48 -8.19
N ASP A 187 1.50 -17.30 -8.07
CA ASP A 187 2.40 -18.25 -7.45
C ASP A 187 2.05 -18.48 -5.97
N TYR A 188 1.76 -17.42 -5.24
CA TYR A 188 1.36 -17.49 -3.84
C TYR A 188 0.08 -18.31 -3.65
N ILE A 189 -0.96 -18.07 -4.43
CA ILE A 189 -2.20 -18.86 -4.37
C ILE A 189 -1.90 -20.32 -4.69
N THR A 190 -1.18 -20.57 -5.78
CA THR A 190 -0.99 -21.93 -6.33
C THR A 190 -0.05 -22.75 -5.46
N ASN A 191 1.13 -22.21 -5.14
CA ASN A 191 2.24 -22.97 -4.55
C ASN A 191 2.34 -22.77 -3.04
N VAL A 192 2.13 -21.57 -2.51
CA VAL A 192 2.21 -21.29 -1.07
C VAL A 192 0.90 -21.68 -0.37
N LYS A 193 -0.23 -21.26 -0.89
CA LYS A 193 -1.56 -21.51 -0.32
C LYS A 193 -2.26 -22.76 -0.87
N LYS A 194 -1.57 -23.55 -1.70
CA LYS A 194 -2.10 -24.81 -2.25
C LYS A 194 -3.43 -24.68 -2.94
N GLY A 195 -3.62 -23.56 -3.64
CA GLY A 195 -4.81 -23.28 -4.44
C GLY A 195 -5.99 -22.65 -3.70
N LYS A 196 -5.84 -22.29 -2.40
CA LYS A 196 -6.95 -21.74 -1.62
C LYS A 196 -6.51 -20.59 -0.71
N ILE A 197 -7.22 -19.48 -0.78
CA ILE A 197 -7.10 -18.35 0.16
C ILE A 197 -8.42 -18.15 0.90
N ASP A 198 -8.37 -17.67 2.13
CA ASP A 198 -9.55 -17.53 2.99
C ASP A 198 -10.27 -16.19 2.84
N GLY A 199 -9.60 -15.18 2.25
CA GLY A 199 -10.17 -13.84 2.06
C GLY A 199 -10.39 -13.05 3.36
N GLN A 200 -9.72 -13.44 4.45
CA GLN A 200 -9.82 -12.73 5.73
C GLN A 200 -9.06 -11.41 5.70
N SER A 201 -9.65 -10.37 6.29
CA SER A 201 -8.99 -9.10 6.54
C SER A 201 -8.17 -9.17 7.83
N HIS A 202 -6.98 -8.56 7.81
CA HIS A 202 -6.19 -8.35 9.04
C HIS A 202 -6.72 -7.18 9.89
N ASN A 203 -7.65 -6.38 9.36
CA ASN A 203 -8.25 -5.21 10.04
C ASN A 203 -7.19 -4.22 10.55
N ARG A 204 -6.16 -3.96 9.76
CA ARG A 204 -5.01 -3.15 10.19
C ARG A 204 -5.20 -1.66 10.00
N TRP A 205 -6.10 -1.26 9.10
CA TRP A 205 -6.29 0.16 8.81
C TRP A 205 -7.73 0.51 8.45
N GLU A 206 -8.06 1.76 8.68
CA GLU A 206 -9.34 2.36 8.30
C GLU A 206 -9.23 3.87 8.11
N ILE A 207 -10.12 4.44 7.33
CA ILE A 207 -10.33 5.88 7.22
C ILE A 207 -11.47 6.25 8.17
N ILE A 208 -11.24 7.23 9.04
CA ILE A 208 -12.19 7.70 10.04
C ILE A 208 -12.49 9.20 9.87
N GLY A 209 -13.57 9.65 10.51
CA GLY A 209 -13.96 11.06 10.56
C GLY A 209 -15.28 11.38 9.87
N LEU A 210 -15.77 10.56 8.94
CA LEU A 210 -17.15 10.63 8.47
C LEU A 210 -18.05 9.83 9.41
N ASN A 211 -19.18 10.42 9.76
CA ASN A 211 -20.25 9.78 10.58
C ASN A 211 -21.16 8.93 9.72
#